data_9e25eb70944f00baecbcbf5267492089
#
_entry.id   9e25eb70944f00baecbcbf5267492089
#
_cell.length_a   1.000
_cell.length_b   1.000
_cell.length_c   1.000
_cell.angle_alpha   90.00
_cell.angle_beta   90.00
_cell.angle_gamma   90.00
#
_symmetry.space_group_name_H-M   'P 1'
#
loop_
_entity.id
_entity.type
_entity.pdbx_description
1 polymer ?
#
loop_
_entity_poly.entity_id
_entity_poly.type
_entity_poly.pdbx_seq_one_letter_code
_entity_poly.pdbx_strand_id
1 'polypeptide(L)'
;MFSSVFAYDSLLETLRQQTSIEIIGYCLLPTCLHLLVFSKDVPNNWIDPWLMQYNQWHQDTTGESGYLFADEKKRQVLIQPRYLIKALKYVHDIPVKTKLCSRPDQYLYSSYHDYMCSQNTGVQTNRALAALSPHSGQRIRRFEDYMLSTDNNANTALPDGNSDFYFAYAERAYITKAMSLYANGESSQTEQQHLELWQSCLASLSETTQLDTPTLLGIRRHHSLPDAHFLLVWLYIEVAKGPMYIAAKQLGLDEVTLKLNINSIQLHHPEAYLRYIANSWQSNSKVA
;
A
#
# COMPACT_ATOMS: atom_id res chain seq x y z
N MET A 1 7.61 -19.46 0.45
CA MET A 1 7.18 -18.61 1.57
C MET A 1 6.51 -19.46 2.64
N PHE A 2 5.39 -20.13 2.38
CA PHE A 2 4.77 -21.02 3.35
C PHE A 2 5.01 -22.47 2.92
N SER A 3 5.93 -23.16 3.59
CA SER A 3 6.38 -24.50 3.23
C SER A 3 5.67 -25.62 4.00
N SER A 4 4.91 -25.27 5.02
CA SER A 4 4.25 -26.25 5.89
C SER A 4 2.89 -25.76 6.40
N VAL A 5 2.00 -26.69 6.76
CA VAL A 5 0.73 -26.44 7.44
C VAL A 5 0.95 -25.61 8.70
N PHE A 6 1.99 -25.93 9.46
CA PHE A 6 2.34 -25.22 10.68
C PHE A 6 2.65 -23.73 10.44
N ALA A 7 3.31 -23.37 9.33
CA ALA A 7 3.58 -21.99 8.97
C ALA A 7 2.29 -21.21 8.64
N TYR A 8 1.33 -21.86 7.99
CA TYR A 8 0.00 -21.28 7.73
C TYR A 8 -0.76 -21.01 9.02
N ASP A 9 -0.84 -22.01 9.91
CA ASP A 9 -1.60 -21.93 11.14
C ASP A 9 -1.01 -20.86 12.07
N SER A 10 0.31 -20.79 12.20
CA SER A 10 0.99 -19.77 13.00
C SER A 10 0.74 -18.35 12.48
N LEU A 11 0.77 -18.13 11.16
CA LEU A 11 0.47 -16.82 10.60
C LEU A 11 -0.98 -16.43 10.86
N LEU A 12 -1.91 -17.33 10.69
CA LEU A 12 -3.33 -17.08 10.95
C LEU A 12 -3.60 -16.81 12.42
N GLU A 13 -2.91 -17.48 13.32
CA GLU A 13 -3.04 -17.24 14.75
C GLU A 13 -2.54 -15.83 15.12
N THR A 14 -1.36 -15.44 14.67
CA THR A 14 -0.85 -14.08 14.90
C THR A 14 -1.71 -13.01 14.25
N LEU A 15 -2.32 -13.31 13.09
CA LEU A 15 -3.26 -12.41 12.43
C LEU A 15 -4.53 -12.19 13.27
N ARG A 16 -5.10 -13.26 13.81
CA ARG A 16 -6.31 -13.21 14.64
C ARG A 16 -6.12 -12.45 15.95
N GLN A 17 -4.90 -12.34 16.43
CA GLN A 17 -4.54 -11.58 17.63
C GLN A 17 -4.44 -10.08 17.39
N GLN A 18 -4.50 -9.62 16.13
CA GLN A 18 -4.45 -8.19 15.83
C GLN A 18 -5.73 -7.49 16.29
N THR A 19 -5.58 -6.50 17.18
CA THR A 19 -6.71 -5.73 17.76
C THR A 19 -6.83 -4.33 17.19
N SER A 20 -5.81 -3.84 16.49
CA SER A 20 -5.77 -2.49 15.93
C SER A 20 -6.62 -2.32 14.67
N ILE A 21 -7.03 -3.44 14.06
CA ILE A 21 -7.82 -3.48 12.82
C ILE A 21 -8.94 -4.52 12.93
N GLU A 22 -9.98 -4.33 12.13
CA GLU A 22 -11.02 -5.35 11.93
C GLU A 22 -10.67 -6.17 10.67
N ILE A 23 -10.36 -7.46 10.83
CA ILE A 23 -10.14 -8.35 9.69
C ILE A 23 -11.49 -8.76 9.16
N ILE A 24 -11.79 -8.41 7.91
CA ILE A 24 -13.03 -8.76 7.22
C ILE A 24 -12.85 -10.05 6.41
N GLY A 25 -11.69 -10.23 5.81
CA GLY A 25 -11.42 -11.44 5.05
C GLY A 25 -9.94 -11.63 4.75
N TYR A 26 -9.58 -12.86 4.47
CA TYR A 26 -8.21 -13.20 4.06
C TYR A 26 -8.20 -14.41 3.11
N CYS A 27 -7.13 -14.51 2.35
CA CYS A 27 -6.73 -15.71 1.62
C CYS A 27 -5.21 -15.83 1.67
N LEU A 28 -4.72 -16.93 2.23
CA LEU A 28 -3.32 -17.22 2.40
C LEU A 28 -2.89 -18.27 1.37
N LEU A 29 -2.16 -17.85 0.36
CA LEU A 29 -1.61 -18.71 -0.69
C LEU A 29 -0.15 -19.11 -0.36
N PRO A 30 0.41 -20.14 -1.01
CA PRO A 30 1.79 -20.55 -0.78
C PRO A 30 2.83 -19.43 -0.91
N THR A 31 2.57 -18.43 -1.73
CA THR A 31 3.52 -17.35 -2.08
C THR A 31 3.05 -15.94 -1.69
N CYS A 32 1.81 -15.77 -1.30
CA CYS A 32 1.27 -14.45 -0.96
C CYS A 32 0.08 -14.52 0.00
N LEU A 33 -0.17 -13.42 0.68
CA LEU A 33 -1.28 -13.19 1.56
C LEU A 33 -2.14 -12.05 1.01
N HIS A 34 -3.45 -12.28 0.92
CA HIS A 34 -4.44 -11.26 0.63
C HIS A 34 -5.27 -10.99 1.88
N LEU A 35 -5.33 -9.73 2.28
CA LEU A 35 -6.09 -9.28 3.45
C LEU A 35 -7.12 -8.24 3.04
N LEU A 36 -8.33 -8.39 3.56
CA LEU A 36 -9.38 -7.38 3.51
C LEU A 36 -9.62 -6.91 4.95
N VAL A 37 -9.29 -5.67 5.22
CA VAL A 37 -9.37 -5.09 6.55
C VAL A 37 -10.26 -3.85 6.55
N PHE A 38 -10.86 -3.56 7.70
CA PHE A 38 -11.52 -2.30 7.97
C PHE A 38 -10.79 -1.61 9.12
N SER A 39 -10.50 -0.33 8.94
CA SER A 39 -10.00 0.54 9.99
C SER A 39 -10.81 1.84 10.01
N LYS A 40 -11.02 2.40 11.18
CA LYS A 40 -11.64 3.73 11.32
C LYS A 40 -10.64 4.83 10.98
N ASP A 41 -9.41 4.62 11.39
CA ASP A 41 -8.28 5.47 11.09
C ASP A 41 -7.50 4.86 9.94
N VAL A 42 -6.88 5.68 9.09
CA VAL A 42 -5.99 5.15 8.06
C VAL A 42 -4.77 4.57 8.77
N PRO A 43 -4.58 3.24 8.78
CA PRO A 43 -3.51 2.66 9.55
C PRO A 43 -2.19 2.86 8.83
N ASN A 44 -1.41 3.81 9.30
CA ASN A 44 -0.01 3.89 8.90
C ASN A 44 0.73 2.71 9.55
N ASN A 45 1.27 1.82 8.71
CA ASN A 45 2.25 0.79 9.08
C ASN A 45 1.86 -0.27 10.13
N TRP A 46 0.57 -0.55 10.38
CA TRP A 46 0.18 -1.64 11.29
C TRP A 46 0.67 -3.02 10.81
N ILE A 47 0.77 -3.19 9.50
CA ILE A 47 1.13 -4.47 8.89
C ILE A 47 2.62 -4.79 9.08
N ASP A 48 3.48 -3.80 9.06
CA ASP A 48 4.93 -4.02 9.10
C ASP A 48 5.40 -4.60 10.44
N PRO A 49 5.01 -4.08 11.62
CA PRO A 49 5.37 -4.68 12.90
C PRO A 49 4.88 -6.13 13.02
N TRP A 50 3.66 -6.42 12.54
CA TRP A 50 3.12 -7.76 12.54
C TRP A 50 3.90 -8.71 11.61
N LEU A 51 4.23 -8.29 10.39
CA LEU A 51 5.04 -9.08 9.47
C LEU A 51 6.47 -9.30 9.98
N MET A 52 7.06 -8.29 10.63
CA MET A 52 8.36 -8.43 11.28
C MET A 52 8.34 -9.45 12.41
N GLN A 53 7.31 -9.41 13.26
CA GLN A 53 7.14 -10.38 14.35
C GLN A 53 7.02 -11.82 13.82
N TYR A 54 6.20 -12.01 12.77
CA TYR A 54 6.07 -13.31 12.13
C TYR A 54 7.37 -13.76 11.47
N ASN A 55 8.10 -12.86 10.81
CA ASN A 55 9.38 -13.17 10.20
C ASN A 55 10.43 -13.62 11.22
N GLN A 56 10.48 -12.95 12.39
CA GLN A 56 11.37 -13.34 13.49
C GLN A 56 11.00 -14.74 14.00
N TRP A 57 9.72 -14.99 14.28
CA TRP A 57 9.25 -16.31 14.66
C TRP A 57 9.63 -17.41 13.65
N HIS A 58 9.48 -17.12 12.35
CA HIS A 58 9.83 -18.07 11.29
C HIS A 58 11.33 -18.38 11.28
N GLN A 59 12.19 -17.35 11.39
CA GLN A 59 13.64 -17.52 11.46
C GLN A 59 14.05 -18.35 12.68
N ASP A 60 13.48 -18.08 13.85
CA ASP A 60 13.76 -18.80 15.09
C ASP A 60 13.31 -20.26 15.01
N THR A 61 12.25 -20.56 14.29
CA THR A 61 11.66 -21.90 14.19
C THR A 61 12.31 -22.75 13.11
N THR A 62 12.65 -22.15 11.96
CA THR A 62 13.16 -22.91 10.78
C THR A 62 14.67 -22.83 10.62
N GLY A 63 15.32 -21.85 11.25
CA GLY A 63 16.74 -21.54 11.03
C GLY A 63 17.02 -20.87 9.69
N GLU A 64 15.99 -20.57 8.87
CA GLU A 64 16.14 -19.89 7.60
C GLU A 64 16.40 -18.40 7.82
N SER A 65 17.41 -17.84 7.18
CA SER A 65 17.71 -16.40 7.22
C SER A 65 17.07 -15.67 6.04
N GLY A 66 16.61 -14.45 6.26
CA GLY A 66 16.03 -13.58 5.23
C GLY A 66 14.61 -13.12 5.55
N TYR A 67 14.10 -12.18 4.76
CA TYR A 67 12.74 -11.67 4.90
C TYR A 67 11.77 -12.48 4.04
N LEU A 68 10.70 -12.98 4.67
CA LEU A 68 9.64 -13.71 3.98
C LEU A 68 8.79 -12.79 3.10
N PHE A 69 8.57 -11.56 3.55
CA PHE A 69 7.75 -10.57 2.86
C PHE A 69 8.64 -9.44 2.35
N ALA A 70 8.87 -9.40 1.05
CA ALA A 70 9.64 -8.33 0.43
C ALA A 70 8.81 -7.04 0.34
N ASP A 71 9.40 -5.89 0.73
CA ASP A 71 8.72 -4.59 0.72
C ASP A 71 8.19 -4.18 -0.66
N GLU A 72 8.94 -4.51 -1.71
CA GLU A 72 8.57 -4.22 -3.10
C GLU A 72 7.28 -4.91 -3.56
N LYS A 73 6.79 -5.91 -2.82
CA LYS A 73 5.60 -6.69 -3.17
C LYS A 73 4.36 -6.35 -2.32
N LYS A 74 4.48 -5.44 -1.36
CA LYS A 74 3.34 -4.97 -0.59
C LYS A 74 2.51 -4.02 -1.44
N ARG A 75 1.24 -4.35 -1.61
CA ARG A 75 0.29 -3.53 -2.36
C ARG A 75 -0.92 -3.24 -1.50
N GLN A 76 -1.24 -1.97 -1.29
CA GLN A 76 -2.45 -1.54 -0.61
C GLN A 76 -3.50 -1.11 -1.63
N VAL A 77 -4.72 -1.60 -1.45
CA VAL A 77 -5.86 -1.28 -2.31
C VAL A 77 -6.96 -0.67 -1.45
N LEU A 78 -7.35 0.55 -1.79
CA LEU A 78 -8.46 1.20 -1.13
C LEU A 78 -9.79 0.76 -1.75
N ILE A 79 -10.73 0.32 -0.90
CA ILE A 79 -12.04 -0.18 -1.32
C ILE A 79 -13.13 0.65 -0.66
N GLN A 80 -14.00 1.22 -1.48
CA GLN A 80 -15.17 1.94 -0.99
C GLN A 80 -16.17 0.96 -0.35
N PRO A 81 -16.76 1.24 0.81
CA PRO A 81 -17.60 0.31 1.56
C PRO A 81 -18.71 -0.39 0.77
N ARG A 82 -19.32 0.28 -0.21
CA ARG A 82 -20.35 -0.31 -1.08
C ARG A 82 -19.83 -1.49 -1.94
N TYR A 83 -18.52 -1.60 -2.14
CA TYR A 83 -17.89 -2.68 -2.89
C TYR A 83 -17.31 -3.79 -1.99
N LEU A 84 -17.58 -3.73 -0.68
CA LEU A 84 -17.05 -4.67 0.31
C LEU A 84 -17.27 -6.13 -0.10
N ILE A 85 -18.49 -6.48 -0.50
CA ILE A 85 -18.85 -7.85 -0.85
C ILE A 85 -18.14 -8.30 -2.13
N LYS A 86 -17.96 -7.40 -3.09
CA LYS A 86 -17.19 -7.66 -4.32
C LYS A 86 -15.72 -7.95 -4.01
N ALA A 87 -15.13 -7.16 -3.11
CA ALA A 87 -13.76 -7.34 -2.68
C ALA A 87 -13.58 -8.65 -1.90
N LEU A 88 -14.54 -8.98 -1.04
CA LEU A 88 -14.54 -10.23 -0.30
C LEU A 88 -14.63 -11.44 -1.25
N LYS A 89 -15.53 -11.39 -2.25
CA LYS A 89 -15.60 -12.42 -3.28
C LYS A 89 -14.29 -12.55 -4.05
N TYR A 90 -13.68 -11.43 -4.42
CA TYR A 90 -12.37 -11.45 -5.06
C TYR A 90 -11.34 -12.22 -4.24
N VAL A 91 -11.23 -11.92 -2.92
CA VAL A 91 -10.28 -12.58 -2.01
C VAL A 91 -10.55 -14.09 -1.92
N HIS A 92 -11.81 -14.50 -1.82
CA HIS A 92 -12.17 -15.91 -1.75
C HIS A 92 -12.03 -16.65 -3.08
N ASP A 93 -12.14 -15.97 -4.22
CA ASP A 93 -11.97 -16.55 -5.56
C ASP A 93 -10.48 -16.72 -5.97
N ILE A 94 -9.53 -16.10 -5.27
CA ILE A 94 -8.11 -16.18 -5.62
C ILE A 94 -7.60 -17.61 -5.74
N PRO A 95 -7.84 -18.54 -4.79
CA PRO A 95 -7.36 -19.92 -4.92
C PRO A 95 -7.98 -20.65 -6.10
N VAL A 96 -9.21 -20.30 -6.51
CA VAL A 96 -9.82 -20.84 -7.73
C VAL A 96 -9.13 -20.28 -8.97
N LYS A 97 -8.88 -18.98 -9.03
CA LYS A 97 -8.17 -18.32 -10.13
C LYS A 97 -6.74 -18.82 -10.29
N THR A 98 -6.09 -19.14 -9.17
CA THR A 98 -4.73 -19.74 -9.16
C THR A 98 -4.73 -21.25 -9.33
N LYS A 99 -5.91 -21.88 -9.55
CA LYS A 99 -6.08 -23.32 -9.79
C LYS A 99 -5.65 -24.22 -8.63
N LEU A 100 -5.69 -23.71 -7.40
CA LEU A 100 -5.42 -24.50 -6.19
C LEU A 100 -6.64 -25.31 -5.75
N CYS A 101 -7.85 -24.89 -6.13
CA CYS A 101 -9.10 -25.59 -5.91
C CYS A 101 -10.10 -25.28 -7.03
N SER A 102 -11.23 -26.00 -7.07
CA SER A 102 -12.29 -25.77 -8.06
C SER A 102 -13.37 -24.80 -7.58
N ARG A 103 -13.50 -24.61 -6.26
CA ARG A 103 -14.50 -23.76 -5.61
C ARG A 103 -13.89 -23.10 -4.37
N PRO A 104 -14.33 -21.89 -4.00
CA PRO A 104 -13.79 -21.15 -2.84
C PRO A 104 -13.92 -21.90 -1.52
N ASP A 105 -15.02 -22.65 -1.32
CA ASP A 105 -15.32 -23.43 -0.12
C ASP A 105 -14.38 -24.64 0.09
N GLN A 106 -13.59 -25.01 -0.92
CA GLN A 106 -12.62 -26.12 -0.84
C GLN A 106 -11.24 -25.66 -0.31
N TYR A 107 -11.00 -24.35 -0.22
CA TYR A 107 -9.70 -23.85 0.18
C TYR A 107 -9.65 -23.51 1.67
N LEU A 108 -8.90 -24.30 2.44
CA LEU A 108 -8.88 -24.21 3.92
C LEU A 108 -8.25 -22.92 4.47
N TYR A 109 -7.29 -22.35 3.76
CA TYR A 109 -6.56 -21.16 4.21
C TYR A 109 -7.15 -19.86 3.71
N SER A 110 -8.48 -19.77 3.73
CA SER A 110 -9.24 -18.56 3.47
C SER A 110 -10.30 -18.33 4.54
N SER A 111 -10.71 -17.10 4.72
CA SER A 111 -11.78 -16.71 5.63
C SER A 111 -13.17 -17.16 5.19
N TYR A 112 -13.31 -17.90 4.08
CA TYR A 112 -14.60 -18.44 3.65
C TYR A 112 -15.28 -19.25 4.76
N HIS A 113 -14.51 -20.14 5.42
CA HIS A 113 -15.01 -20.99 6.49
C HIS A 113 -15.40 -20.22 7.76
N ASP A 114 -14.74 -19.10 8.05
CA ASP A 114 -15.09 -18.23 9.16
C ASP A 114 -16.49 -17.64 9.01
N TYR A 115 -16.96 -17.43 7.76
CA TYR A 115 -18.31 -16.98 7.44
C TYR A 115 -19.36 -18.05 7.59
N MET A 116 -18.98 -19.33 7.46
CA MET A 116 -19.88 -20.47 7.59
C MET A 116 -19.97 -21.00 9.03
N CYS A 117 -18.98 -20.65 9.87
CA CYS A 117 -18.92 -21.07 11.27
C CYS A 117 -19.52 -20.01 12.21
N SER A 118 -20.20 -20.48 13.24
CA SER A 118 -20.73 -19.58 14.30
C SER A 118 -19.69 -19.24 15.38
N GLN A 119 -18.44 -19.67 15.22
CA GLN A 119 -17.38 -19.47 16.21
C GLN A 119 -16.69 -18.13 15.99
N ASN A 120 -16.21 -17.53 17.08
CA ASN A 120 -15.38 -16.32 17.02
C ASN A 120 -13.97 -16.71 16.54
N THR A 121 -13.69 -16.47 15.28
CA THR A 121 -12.43 -16.81 14.63
C THR A 121 -11.46 -15.62 14.53
N GLY A 122 -11.86 -14.45 15.08
CA GLY A 122 -11.12 -13.18 14.91
C GLY A 122 -11.50 -12.42 13.63
N VAL A 123 -12.27 -13.05 12.71
CA VAL A 123 -12.78 -12.39 11.50
C VAL A 123 -14.11 -11.70 11.80
N GLN A 124 -14.22 -10.41 11.44
CA GLN A 124 -15.42 -9.60 11.66
C GLN A 124 -16.44 -9.80 10.53
N THR A 125 -17.10 -10.97 10.55
CA THR A 125 -18.02 -11.38 9.48
C THR A 125 -19.30 -10.55 9.41
N ASN A 126 -19.75 -10.00 10.55
CA ASN A 126 -21.03 -9.30 10.66
C ASN A 126 -21.18 -8.12 9.70
N ARG A 127 -20.08 -7.37 9.44
CA ARG A 127 -20.10 -6.22 8.54
C ARG A 127 -20.45 -6.62 7.10
N ALA A 128 -19.82 -7.65 6.59
CA ALA A 128 -20.06 -8.17 5.25
C ALA A 128 -21.43 -8.88 5.16
N LEU A 129 -21.78 -9.69 6.16
CA LEU A 129 -23.06 -10.38 6.20
C LEU A 129 -24.25 -9.40 6.27
N ALA A 130 -24.13 -8.29 7.00
CA ALA A 130 -25.16 -7.26 7.06
C ALA A 130 -25.33 -6.53 5.72
N ALA A 131 -24.26 -6.37 4.94
CA ALA A 131 -24.33 -5.80 3.60
C ALA A 131 -25.02 -6.72 2.57
N LEU A 132 -25.04 -8.04 2.80
CA LEU A 132 -25.73 -9.01 1.95
C LEU A 132 -27.22 -9.11 2.24
N SER A 133 -27.63 -8.99 3.51
CA SER A 133 -29.03 -9.03 3.89
C SER A 133 -29.32 -8.33 5.21
N PRO A 134 -30.39 -7.53 5.30
CA PRO A 134 -30.85 -6.98 6.55
C PRO A 134 -31.36 -8.09 7.50
N HIS A 135 -31.87 -9.20 6.96
CA HIS A 135 -32.45 -10.31 7.73
C HIS A 135 -31.33 -11.29 8.15
N SER A 136 -31.07 -11.37 9.45
CA SER A 136 -29.98 -12.21 10.01
C SER A 136 -30.08 -13.69 9.60
N GLY A 137 -31.26 -14.27 9.62
CA GLY A 137 -31.48 -15.67 9.24
C GLY A 137 -31.20 -16.03 7.77
N GLN A 138 -31.04 -15.02 6.90
CA GLN A 138 -30.75 -15.24 5.48
C GLN A 138 -29.29 -14.94 5.10
N ARG A 139 -28.51 -14.35 5.99
CA ARG A 139 -27.20 -13.81 5.70
C ARG A 139 -26.21 -14.86 5.21
N ILE A 140 -26.12 -15.98 5.94
CA ILE A 140 -25.17 -17.06 5.60
C ILE A 140 -25.54 -17.69 4.25
N ARG A 141 -26.82 -17.98 4.02
CA ARG A 141 -27.27 -18.52 2.74
C ARG A 141 -26.98 -17.56 1.58
N ARG A 142 -27.26 -16.26 1.75
CA ARG A 142 -26.94 -15.25 0.72
C ARG A 142 -25.46 -15.08 0.51
N PHE A 143 -24.65 -15.23 1.55
CA PHE A 143 -23.20 -15.26 1.42
C PHE A 143 -22.74 -16.43 0.56
N GLU A 144 -23.22 -17.66 0.87
CA GLU A 144 -22.89 -18.86 0.12
C GLU A 144 -23.33 -18.73 -1.35
N ASP A 145 -24.58 -18.37 -1.60
CA ASP A 145 -25.14 -18.17 -2.94
C ASP A 145 -24.30 -17.16 -3.75
N TYR A 146 -23.90 -16.04 -3.12
CA TYR A 146 -23.11 -15.01 -3.78
C TYR A 146 -21.67 -15.47 -4.05
N MET A 147 -21.01 -16.10 -3.07
CA MET A 147 -19.62 -16.54 -3.22
C MET A 147 -19.49 -17.67 -4.26
N LEU A 148 -20.47 -18.57 -4.34
CA LEU A 148 -20.46 -19.67 -5.30
C LEU A 148 -21.08 -19.31 -6.65
N SER A 149 -21.63 -18.10 -6.81
CA SER A 149 -22.16 -17.67 -8.10
C SER A 149 -21.05 -17.55 -9.14
N THR A 150 -21.34 -18.07 -10.35
CA THR A 150 -20.44 -18.00 -11.50
C THR A 150 -20.64 -16.74 -12.35
N ASP A 151 -21.21 -15.67 -11.78
CA ASP A 151 -21.48 -14.45 -12.52
C ASP A 151 -20.19 -13.86 -13.11
N ASN A 152 -19.98 -14.13 -14.40
CA ASN A 152 -18.87 -13.66 -15.22
C ASN A 152 -18.86 -12.13 -15.45
N ASN A 153 -19.82 -11.40 -14.93
CA ASN A 153 -19.88 -9.93 -14.97
C ASN A 153 -18.98 -9.22 -13.93
N ALA A 154 -18.25 -9.98 -13.15
CA ALA A 154 -17.21 -9.41 -12.33
C ALA A 154 -15.94 -9.26 -13.19
N ASN A 155 -15.73 -8.07 -13.73
CA ASN A 155 -14.39 -7.53 -13.90
C ASN A 155 -13.76 -7.46 -12.50
N THR A 156 -13.47 -8.64 -11.93
CA THR A 156 -12.90 -8.86 -10.59
C THR A 156 -11.38 -8.80 -10.65
N ALA A 157 -10.83 -8.41 -11.81
CA ALA A 157 -9.42 -8.11 -11.89
C ALA A 157 -9.16 -6.86 -11.06
N LEU A 158 -8.34 -6.99 -10.04
CA LEU A 158 -7.66 -5.80 -9.50
C LEU A 158 -6.85 -5.21 -10.66
N PRO A 159 -6.84 -3.89 -10.84
CA PRO A 159 -6.05 -3.29 -11.91
C PRO A 159 -4.59 -3.74 -11.77
N ASP A 160 -4.06 -4.33 -12.83
CA ASP A 160 -2.63 -4.63 -12.95
C ASP A 160 -1.90 -3.31 -13.21
N GLY A 161 -1.48 -2.63 -12.19
CA GLY A 161 -0.77 -1.38 -12.34
C GLY A 161 0.45 -1.30 -11.41
N ASN A 162 1.45 -0.56 -11.83
CA ASN A 162 2.72 -0.33 -11.14
C ASN A 162 2.70 0.87 -10.20
N SER A 163 1.59 1.21 -9.54
CA SER A 163 1.54 2.30 -8.57
C SER A 163 1.43 1.76 -7.14
N ASP A 164 2.02 2.43 -6.17
CA ASP A 164 2.05 2.01 -4.77
C ASP A 164 0.66 1.99 -4.11
N PHE A 165 -0.33 2.69 -4.71
CA PHE A 165 -1.72 2.70 -4.29
C PHE A 165 -2.64 2.33 -5.45
N TYR A 166 -3.47 1.31 -5.26
CA TYR A 166 -4.46 0.88 -6.23
C TYR A 166 -5.86 1.19 -5.75
N PHE A 167 -6.63 1.81 -6.63
CA PHE A 167 -8.05 2.08 -6.41
C PHE A 167 -8.85 1.09 -7.25
N ALA A 168 -9.06 -0.10 -6.66
CA ALA A 168 -9.92 -1.10 -7.24
C ALA A 168 -11.34 -0.81 -6.93
N TYR A 169 -12.27 -0.59 -6.96
CA TYR A 169 -13.63 -0.45 -6.43
C TYR A 169 -13.85 0.83 -5.62
N ALA A 170 -13.49 2.00 -6.20
CA ALA A 170 -13.82 3.28 -5.60
C ALA A 170 -14.14 4.34 -6.65
N GLU A 171 -15.02 5.26 -6.31
CA GLU A 171 -15.29 6.44 -7.14
C GLU A 171 -14.21 7.50 -6.93
N ARG A 172 -13.95 8.32 -7.95
CA ARG A 172 -12.92 9.37 -7.90
C ARG A 172 -13.08 10.31 -6.69
N ALA A 173 -14.32 10.70 -6.36
CA ALA A 173 -14.59 11.55 -5.20
C ALA A 173 -14.22 10.86 -3.87
N TYR A 174 -14.47 9.55 -3.75
CA TYR A 174 -14.08 8.78 -2.58
C TYR A 174 -12.56 8.66 -2.48
N ILE A 175 -11.88 8.42 -3.59
CA ILE A 175 -10.43 8.36 -3.69
C ILE A 175 -9.81 9.68 -3.19
N THR A 176 -10.25 10.81 -3.71
CA THR A 176 -9.75 12.13 -3.32
C THR A 176 -9.94 12.39 -1.83
N LYS A 177 -11.11 12.05 -1.29
CA LYS A 177 -11.39 12.19 0.16
C LYS A 177 -10.53 11.27 1.00
N ALA A 178 -10.36 10.02 0.61
CA ALA A 178 -9.55 9.06 1.35
C ALA A 178 -8.07 9.44 1.31
N MET A 179 -7.55 9.89 0.17
CA MET A 179 -6.18 10.39 0.06
C MET A 179 -5.94 11.63 0.92
N SER A 180 -6.91 12.54 1.01
CA SER A 180 -6.80 13.69 1.91
C SER A 180 -6.78 13.29 3.39
N LEU A 181 -7.55 12.26 3.76
CA LEU A 181 -7.54 11.72 5.13
C LEU A 181 -6.24 10.97 5.42
N TYR A 182 -5.70 10.26 4.43
CA TYR A 182 -4.40 9.59 4.55
C TYR A 182 -3.28 10.61 4.75
N ALA A 183 -3.24 11.64 3.93
CA ALA A 183 -2.28 12.74 4.07
C ALA A 183 -2.40 13.48 5.41
N ASN A 184 -3.61 13.63 5.95
CA ASN A 184 -3.87 14.27 7.25
C ASN A 184 -3.69 13.32 8.44
N GLY A 185 -3.70 12.01 8.24
CA GLY A 185 -3.51 10.98 9.26
C GLY A 185 -2.05 10.74 9.62
N GLU A 186 -1.11 11.14 8.76
CA GLU A 186 0.28 11.31 9.17
C GLU A 186 0.30 12.44 10.21
N SER A 187 0.78 12.14 11.41
CA SER A 187 0.80 13.11 12.51
C SER A 187 1.40 14.43 12.03
N SER A 188 0.92 15.56 12.53
CA SER A 188 1.46 16.87 12.18
C SER A 188 3.00 16.97 12.38
N GLN A 189 3.56 16.17 13.28
CA GLN A 189 4.99 16.02 13.47
C GLN A 189 5.67 15.34 12.27
N THR A 190 5.06 14.33 11.69
CA THR A 190 5.64 13.63 10.53
C THR A 190 5.57 14.51 9.27
N GLU A 191 4.48 15.23 9.06
CA GLU A 191 4.38 16.19 7.95
C GLU A 191 5.39 17.34 8.12
N GLN A 192 5.58 17.83 9.34
CA GLN A 192 6.59 18.85 9.64
C GLN A 192 8.01 18.35 9.34
N GLN A 193 8.35 17.13 9.72
CA GLN A 193 9.63 16.48 9.41
C GLN A 193 9.84 16.34 7.89
N HIS A 194 8.82 15.96 7.15
CA HIS A 194 8.90 15.88 5.70
C HIS A 194 9.05 17.25 5.02
N LEU A 195 8.42 18.28 5.56
CA LEU A 195 8.62 19.65 5.10
C LEU A 195 10.04 20.16 5.38
N GLU A 196 10.60 19.87 6.55
CA GLU A 196 11.98 20.17 6.90
C GLU A 196 12.95 19.44 5.96
N LEU A 197 12.70 18.17 5.66
CA LEU A 197 13.46 17.39 4.68
C LEU A 197 13.40 18.02 3.28
N TRP A 198 12.20 18.45 2.83
CA TRP A 198 12.04 19.18 1.57
C TRP A 198 12.84 20.47 1.54
N GLN A 199 12.80 21.28 2.61
CA GLN A 199 13.56 22.50 2.73
C GLN A 199 15.07 22.22 2.72
N SER A 200 15.53 21.17 3.36
CA SER A 200 16.93 20.73 3.34
C SER A 200 17.38 20.36 1.91
N CYS A 201 16.57 19.62 1.16
CA CYS A 201 16.85 19.30 -0.25
C CYS A 201 16.90 20.57 -1.11
N LEU A 202 15.95 21.48 -0.92
CA LEU A 202 15.87 22.76 -1.63
C LEU A 202 17.13 23.63 -1.38
N ALA A 203 17.53 23.78 -0.11
CA ALA A 203 18.69 24.54 0.27
C ALA A 203 19.99 23.94 -0.32
N SER A 204 20.18 22.64 -0.16
CA SER A 204 21.36 21.93 -0.68
C SER A 204 21.45 22.00 -2.21
N LEU A 205 20.31 21.85 -2.91
CA LEU A 205 20.28 21.94 -4.37
C LEU A 205 20.54 23.37 -4.83
N SER A 206 19.99 24.38 -4.15
CA SER A 206 20.26 25.79 -4.42
C SER A 206 21.75 26.12 -4.29
N GLU A 207 22.39 25.65 -3.23
CA GLU A 207 23.83 25.84 -3.00
C GLU A 207 24.67 25.10 -4.06
N THR A 208 24.33 23.86 -4.38
CA THR A 208 25.08 23.03 -5.33
C THR A 208 24.97 23.52 -6.77
N THR A 209 23.80 24.00 -7.18
CA THR A 209 23.50 24.43 -8.55
C THR A 209 23.60 25.94 -8.75
N GLN A 210 23.70 26.71 -7.67
CA GLN A 210 23.67 28.19 -7.64
C GLN A 210 22.37 28.77 -8.24
N LEU A 211 21.27 27.97 -8.19
CA LEU A 211 19.94 28.38 -8.67
C LEU A 211 19.12 28.97 -7.51
N ASP A 212 18.30 29.97 -7.83
CA ASP A 212 17.39 30.58 -6.87
C ASP A 212 16.18 29.70 -6.60
N THR A 213 15.60 29.87 -5.42
CA THR A 213 14.40 29.14 -4.98
C THR A 213 13.24 29.20 -5.98
N PRO A 214 12.86 30.35 -6.58
CA PRO A 214 11.80 30.40 -7.60
C PRO A 214 12.06 29.52 -8.81
N THR A 215 13.31 29.36 -9.23
CA THR A 215 13.72 28.48 -10.33
C THR A 215 13.54 27.00 -9.92
N LEU A 216 14.01 26.63 -8.72
CA LEU A 216 13.89 25.27 -8.18
C LEU A 216 12.44 24.87 -7.87
N LEU A 217 11.56 25.83 -7.62
CA LEU A 217 10.13 25.58 -7.45
C LEU A 217 9.31 25.66 -8.76
N GLY A 218 9.97 25.81 -9.91
CA GLY A 218 9.30 25.86 -11.21
C GLY A 218 8.56 27.18 -11.50
N ILE A 219 8.70 28.20 -10.66
CA ILE A 219 8.09 29.52 -10.84
C ILE A 219 8.78 30.27 -11.99
N ARG A 220 10.09 30.08 -12.13
CA ARG A 220 10.90 30.63 -13.23
C ARG A 220 11.59 29.53 -13.99
N ARG A 221 11.73 29.70 -15.32
CA ARG A 221 12.52 28.80 -16.15
C ARG A 221 13.95 29.28 -16.23
N HIS A 222 14.90 28.36 -16.05
CA HIS A 222 16.31 28.64 -16.25
C HIS A 222 16.79 28.15 -17.62
N HIS A 223 17.52 28.95 -18.38
CA HIS A 223 17.89 28.60 -19.76
C HIS A 223 18.71 27.30 -19.86
N SER A 224 19.65 27.12 -18.93
CA SER A 224 20.55 25.96 -18.92
C SER A 224 20.01 24.75 -18.18
N LEU A 225 18.97 24.91 -17.37
CA LEU A 225 18.37 23.83 -16.58
C LEU A 225 16.83 24.03 -16.50
N PRO A 226 16.11 23.81 -17.60
CA PRO A 226 14.67 24.07 -17.66
C PRO A 226 13.83 23.15 -16.77
N ASP A 227 14.40 22.02 -16.37
CA ASP A 227 13.79 20.97 -15.55
C ASP A 227 14.31 20.96 -14.08
N ALA A 228 14.89 22.09 -13.63
CA ALA A 228 15.47 22.22 -12.28
C ALA A 228 14.52 21.81 -11.14
N HIS A 229 13.21 22.10 -11.28
CA HIS A 229 12.22 21.70 -10.29
C HIS A 229 12.01 20.19 -10.24
N PHE A 230 12.13 19.45 -11.35
CA PHE A 230 12.08 18.00 -11.33
C PHE A 230 13.37 17.38 -10.77
N LEU A 231 14.51 18.06 -10.89
CA LEU A 231 15.74 17.66 -10.25
C LEU A 231 15.63 17.76 -8.71
N LEU A 232 14.94 18.78 -8.20
CA LEU A 232 14.60 18.89 -6.79
C LEU A 232 13.67 17.73 -6.34
N VAL A 233 12.66 17.40 -7.14
CA VAL A 233 11.76 16.27 -6.85
C VAL A 233 12.52 14.96 -6.86
N TRP A 234 13.40 14.73 -7.82
CA TRP A 234 14.27 13.56 -7.88
C TRP A 234 15.15 13.44 -6.62
N LEU A 235 15.83 14.52 -6.21
CA LEU A 235 16.65 14.53 -5.00
C LEU A 235 15.82 14.17 -3.76
N TYR A 236 14.65 14.79 -3.62
CA TYR A 236 13.76 14.58 -2.47
C TYR A 236 13.22 13.16 -2.39
N ILE A 237 12.76 12.58 -3.52
CA ILE A 237 12.11 11.26 -3.53
C ILE A 237 13.14 10.13 -3.61
N GLU A 238 14.08 10.18 -4.56
CA GLU A 238 14.99 9.08 -4.82
C GLU A 238 16.18 9.02 -3.85
N VAL A 239 16.67 10.17 -3.41
CA VAL A 239 17.84 10.23 -2.53
C VAL A 239 17.45 10.40 -1.07
N ALA A 240 16.64 11.42 -0.76
CA ALA A 240 16.21 11.71 0.59
C ALA A 240 15.08 10.83 1.11
N LYS A 241 14.44 10.03 0.21
CA LYS A 241 13.32 9.12 0.53
C LYS A 241 12.09 9.81 1.11
N GLY A 242 11.87 11.06 0.73
CA GLY A 242 10.69 11.83 1.10
C GLY A 242 9.43 11.36 0.33
N PRO A 243 8.24 11.54 0.89
CA PRO A 243 7.00 11.11 0.26
C PRO A 243 6.57 12.02 -0.89
N MET A 244 6.10 11.40 -2.00
CA MET A 244 5.76 12.09 -3.24
C MET A 244 4.66 13.15 -3.06
N TYR A 245 3.69 12.93 -2.17
CA TYR A 245 2.59 13.87 -1.94
C TYR A 245 3.06 15.24 -1.41
N ILE A 246 4.16 15.29 -0.64
CA ILE A 246 4.74 16.56 -0.20
C ILE A 246 5.31 17.34 -1.41
N ALA A 247 6.07 16.68 -2.28
CA ALA A 247 6.58 17.32 -3.50
C ALA A 247 5.44 17.81 -4.40
N ALA A 248 4.38 17.01 -4.57
CA ALA A 248 3.17 17.35 -5.31
C ALA A 248 2.50 18.61 -4.73
N LYS A 249 2.34 18.67 -3.41
CA LYS A 249 1.76 19.80 -2.69
C LYS A 249 2.61 21.07 -2.82
N GLN A 250 3.93 20.94 -2.69
CA GLN A 250 4.86 22.08 -2.76
C GLN A 250 4.95 22.69 -4.17
N LEU A 251 4.85 21.87 -5.21
CA LEU A 251 4.93 22.32 -6.60
C LEU A 251 3.56 22.61 -7.24
N GLY A 252 2.46 22.24 -6.60
CA GLY A 252 1.11 22.35 -7.16
C GLY A 252 0.89 21.41 -8.37
N LEU A 253 1.59 20.28 -8.42
CA LEU A 253 1.52 19.27 -9.49
C LEU A 253 0.86 18.00 -8.98
N ASP A 254 0.32 17.21 -9.90
CA ASP A 254 -0.17 15.87 -9.57
C ASP A 254 0.98 14.85 -9.53
N GLU A 255 0.81 13.77 -8.76
CA GLU A 255 1.84 12.75 -8.54
C GLU A 255 2.20 11.98 -9.82
N VAL A 256 1.26 11.83 -10.75
CA VAL A 256 1.50 11.14 -12.04
C VAL A 256 2.47 11.97 -12.87
N THR A 257 2.24 13.27 -12.94
CA THR A 257 3.14 14.22 -13.62
C THR A 257 4.53 14.19 -12.99
N LEU A 258 4.64 14.16 -11.67
CA LEU A 258 5.94 14.07 -10.98
C LEU A 258 6.67 12.76 -11.32
N LYS A 259 5.98 11.61 -11.25
CA LYS A 259 6.56 10.30 -11.54
C LYS A 259 7.10 10.19 -12.97
N LEU A 260 6.36 10.67 -13.94
CA LEU A 260 6.81 10.70 -15.35
C LEU A 260 8.09 11.55 -15.53
N ASN A 261 8.16 12.67 -14.84
CA ASN A 261 9.29 13.58 -14.97
C ASN A 261 10.52 13.15 -14.17
N ILE A 262 10.38 12.45 -13.05
CA ILE A 262 11.52 11.84 -12.31
C ILE A 262 12.26 10.83 -13.22
N ASN A 263 11.55 9.99 -13.92
CA ASN A 263 12.15 9.04 -14.88
C ASN A 263 12.89 9.78 -16.02
N SER A 264 12.36 10.92 -16.45
CA SER A 264 12.99 11.78 -17.44
C SER A 264 14.31 12.39 -16.97
N ILE A 265 14.42 12.77 -15.70
CA ILE A 265 15.66 13.32 -15.12
C ILE A 265 16.83 12.33 -15.24
N GLN A 266 16.62 11.06 -14.95
CA GLN A 266 17.64 10.02 -15.06
C GLN A 266 18.11 9.80 -16.49
N LEU A 267 17.26 10.08 -17.48
CA LEU A 267 17.60 9.97 -18.90
C LEU A 267 18.34 11.21 -19.45
N HIS A 268 18.01 12.39 -18.94
CA HIS A 268 18.52 13.67 -19.48
C HIS A 268 19.78 14.17 -18.78
N HIS A 269 20.06 13.70 -17.55
CA HIS A 269 21.23 14.14 -16.80
C HIS A 269 22.27 13.03 -16.68
N PRO A 270 23.57 13.33 -16.86
CA PRO A 270 24.65 12.38 -16.65
C PRO A 270 24.64 11.80 -15.23
N GLU A 271 24.84 10.51 -15.08
CA GLU A 271 24.86 9.80 -13.79
C GLU A 271 25.87 10.44 -12.82
N ALA A 272 27.01 10.89 -13.32
CA ALA A 272 28.02 11.57 -12.51
C ALA A 272 27.51 12.89 -11.90
N TYR A 273 26.67 13.62 -12.63
CA TYR A 273 26.05 14.85 -12.13
C TYR A 273 25.01 14.57 -11.05
N LEU A 274 24.16 13.56 -11.27
CA LEU A 274 23.17 13.14 -10.27
C LEU A 274 23.85 12.62 -9.00
N ARG A 275 24.93 11.85 -9.12
CA ARG A 275 25.73 11.40 -7.97
C ARG A 275 26.38 12.58 -7.23
N TYR A 276 26.87 13.59 -7.95
CA TYR A 276 27.46 14.80 -7.34
C TYR A 276 26.39 15.51 -6.47
N ILE A 277 25.19 15.73 -6.99
CA ILE A 277 24.08 16.34 -6.25
C ILE A 277 23.70 15.50 -5.02
N ALA A 278 23.55 14.20 -5.18
CA ALA A 278 23.22 13.29 -4.08
C ALA A 278 24.27 13.32 -2.95
N ASN A 279 25.55 13.27 -3.30
CA ASN A 279 26.66 13.32 -2.35
C ASN A 279 26.75 14.67 -1.63
N SER A 280 26.50 15.79 -2.34
CA SER A 280 26.46 17.13 -1.75
C SER A 280 25.38 17.22 -0.68
N TRP A 281 24.15 16.74 -0.96
CA TRP A 281 23.06 16.71 0.01
C TRP A 281 23.39 15.82 1.22
N GLN A 282 23.92 14.60 1.00
CA GLN A 282 24.29 13.68 2.10
C GLN A 282 25.39 14.22 3.00
N SER A 283 26.31 15.02 2.44
CA SER A 283 27.37 15.64 3.22
C SER A 283 26.81 16.77 4.10
N ASN A 284 25.89 17.58 3.57
CA ASN A 284 25.26 18.67 4.30
C ASN A 284 24.24 18.16 5.36
N SER A 285 23.55 17.04 5.10
CA SER A 285 22.57 16.45 6.03
C SER A 285 23.19 15.75 7.25
N LYS A 286 24.48 15.44 7.21
CA LYS A 286 25.22 14.84 8.35
C LYS A 286 25.81 15.90 9.32
N VAL A 287 25.79 17.16 8.95
CA VAL A 287 26.38 18.26 9.73
C VAL A 287 25.30 19.05 10.50
N ALA A 288 24.02 18.82 10.20
CA ALA A 288 22.85 19.39 10.90
C ALA A 288 22.25 18.37 11.86
#